data_f557981ddb358c40fad7a32864a7c376
#
_entry.id   f557981ddb358c40fad7a32864a7c376
#
_cell.length_a   1.000
_cell.length_b   1.000
_cell.length_c   1.000
_cell.angle_alpha   90.00
_cell.angle_beta   90.00
_cell.angle_gamma   90.00
#
_symmetry.space_group_name_H-M   'P 1'
#
loop_
_entity.id
_entity.type
_entity.pdbx_description
1 polymer ?
#
loop_
_entity_poly.entity_id
_entity_poly.type
_entity_poly.pdbx_seq_one_letter_code
_entity_poly.pdbx_strand_id
1 'polypeptide(L)'
;LVPKQLDACGLAGKVTFSQSALYGIIDGYTREAGVRNLERTITSVLRKCARKIASGEAENVSVTGTSLEKLLGPRMVKPEFLNRTNAIGIANGLAWTSIGGETLPIEVQVIDNGSGKITVTGSLGDVMKESAQLAITYARVHAAEYGIDSERLKKCDLHIHAPEGAVPKDGPSAGVTLTTALISCLSGIPVRG
;
A
#
# COMPACT_ATOMS: atom_id res chain seq x y z
N LEU A 1 20.70 16.03 7.96
CA LEU A 1 19.74 17.04 7.41
C LEU A 1 19.27 18.02 8.48
N VAL A 2 18.74 17.56 9.62
CA VAL A 2 18.13 18.44 10.64
C VAL A 2 19.11 19.50 11.15
N PRO A 3 20.34 19.20 11.62
CA PRO A 3 21.25 20.23 12.09
C PRO A 3 21.55 21.28 11.01
N LYS A 4 21.84 20.83 9.79
CA LYS A 4 22.08 21.73 8.65
C LYS A 4 20.94 22.71 8.41
N GLN A 5 19.69 22.25 8.49
CA GLN A 5 18.52 23.10 8.27
C GLN A 5 18.22 24.01 9.48
N LEU A 6 18.50 23.56 10.70
CA LEU A 6 18.42 24.39 11.90
C LEU A 6 19.39 25.57 11.83
N ASP A 7 20.62 25.31 11.44
CA ASP A 7 21.66 26.36 11.28
C ASP A 7 21.28 27.34 10.17
N ALA A 8 20.84 26.83 9.01
CA ALA A 8 20.41 27.66 7.88
C ALA A 8 19.19 28.55 8.21
N CYS A 9 18.34 28.12 9.13
CA CYS A 9 17.16 28.90 9.58
C CYS A 9 17.44 29.75 10.84
N GLY A 10 18.63 29.70 11.41
CA GLY A 10 18.97 30.42 12.66
C GLY A 10 18.18 29.91 13.88
N LEU A 11 17.83 28.62 13.89
CA LEU A 11 16.99 28.00 14.93
C LEU A 11 17.76 26.96 15.78
N ALA A 12 19.07 26.91 15.65
CA ALA A 12 19.92 26.07 16.49
C ALA A 12 19.68 26.37 17.98
N GLY A 13 19.47 25.34 18.77
CA GLY A 13 19.16 25.44 20.19
C GLY A 13 17.72 25.86 20.54
N LYS A 14 16.92 26.34 19.57
CA LYS A 14 15.53 26.77 19.79
C LYS A 14 14.50 25.75 19.32
N VAL A 15 14.85 24.89 18.37
CA VAL A 15 13.94 23.86 17.85
C VAL A 15 14.59 22.48 17.92
N THR A 16 13.83 21.53 18.39
CA THR A 16 14.26 20.10 18.47
C THR A 16 13.28 19.22 17.72
N PHE A 17 13.79 18.13 17.15
CA PHE A 17 12.98 17.09 16.52
C PHE A 17 13.12 15.80 17.30
N SER A 18 11.99 15.21 17.68
CA SER A 18 12.00 13.85 18.18
C SER A 18 12.21 12.84 17.06
N GLN A 19 12.69 11.66 17.37
CA GLN A 19 12.79 10.55 16.41
C GLN A 19 11.42 10.21 15.80
N SER A 20 10.36 10.23 16.60
CA SER A 20 9.00 9.99 16.12
C SER A 20 8.50 11.06 15.13
N ALA A 21 8.98 12.30 15.24
CA ALA A 21 8.67 13.33 14.25
C ALA A 21 9.37 13.06 12.91
N LEU A 22 10.63 12.64 12.93
CA LEU A 22 11.38 12.33 11.72
C LEU A 22 10.77 11.16 10.97
N TYR A 23 10.49 10.06 11.66
CA TYR A 23 9.78 8.94 11.05
C TYR A 23 8.38 9.33 10.59
N GLY A 24 7.65 10.10 11.38
CA GLY A 24 6.33 10.60 10.99
C GLY A 24 6.35 11.47 9.71
N ILE A 25 7.42 12.25 9.48
CA ILE A 25 7.60 13.00 8.22
C ILE A 25 7.89 12.03 7.07
N ILE A 26 8.80 11.07 7.28
CA ILE A 26 9.18 10.08 6.25
C ILE A 26 7.95 9.28 5.82
N ASP A 27 7.23 8.70 6.77
CA ASP A 27 6.15 7.77 6.50
C ASP A 27 4.84 8.47 6.08
N GLY A 28 4.62 9.70 6.52
CA GLY A 28 3.33 10.37 6.34
C GLY A 28 3.33 11.53 5.34
N TYR A 29 4.47 12.11 5.01
CA TYR A 29 4.53 13.33 4.20
C TYR A 29 5.53 13.27 3.04
N THR A 30 6.41 12.25 3.02
CA THR A 30 7.36 12.08 1.91
C THR A 30 7.29 10.64 1.39
N ARG A 31 7.21 10.48 0.09
CA ARG A 31 7.24 9.17 -0.57
C ARG A 31 8.24 9.26 -1.71
N GLU A 32 9.50 9.01 -1.40
CA GLU A 32 10.61 9.20 -2.32
C GLU A 32 11.76 8.23 -2.05
N ALA A 33 12.50 7.89 -3.09
CA ALA A 33 13.72 7.06 -2.97
C ALA A 33 14.92 7.84 -2.40
N GLY A 34 14.85 9.16 -2.38
CA GLY A 34 15.91 10.04 -1.89
C GLY A 34 15.52 10.78 -0.61
N VAL A 35 16.07 11.97 -0.42
CA VAL A 35 15.84 12.81 0.79
C VAL A 35 15.50 14.25 0.46
N ARG A 36 15.22 14.59 -0.81
CA ARG A 36 14.95 15.97 -1.23
C ARG A 36 13.64 16.51 -0.67
N ASN A 37 12.57 15.72 -0.71
CA ASN A 37 11.28 16.12 -0.14
C ASN A 37 11.33 16.11 1.38
N LEU A 38 12.07 15.20 2.00
CA LEU A 38 12.34 15.21 3.43
C LEU A 38 13.02 16.52 3.86
N GLU A 39 14.07 16.96 3.16
CA GLU A 39 14.75 18.22 3.43
C GLU A 39 13.80 19.41 3.29
N ARG A 40 12.99 19.45 2.23
CA ARG A 40 11.98 20.52 2.00
C ARG A 40 10.90 20.53 3.08
N THR A 41 10.45 19.36 3.50
CA THR A 41 9.42 19.23 4.53
C THR A 41 9.95 19.65 5.91
N ILE A 42 11.17 19.25 6.27
CA ILE A 42 11.85 19.74 7.48
C ILE A 42 11.95 21.28 7.45
N THR A 43 12.39 21.85 6.33
CA THR A 43 12.48 23.32 6.18
C THR A 43 11.11 23.98 6.33
N SER A 44 10.05 23.38 5.80
CA SER A 44 8.67 23.89 5.97
C SER A 44 8.22 23.88 7.43
N VAL A 45 8.54 22.82 8.18
CA VAL A 45 8.29 22.74 9.62
C VAL A 45 9.06 23.83 10.35
N LEU A 46 10.35 23.99 10.06
CA LEU A 46 11.21 25.02 10.68
C LEU A 46 10.71 26.43 10.45
N ARG A 47 10.23 26.77 9.25
CA ARG A 47 9.63 28.08 8.97
C ARG A 47 8.41 28.36 9.84
N LYS A 48 7.58 27.35 10.11
CA LYS A 48 6.41 27.50 11.00
C LYS A 48 6.84 27.62 12.46
N CYS A 49 7.90 26.92 12.88
CA CYS A 49 8.49 27.08 14.21
C CYS A 49 9.10 28.49 14.36
N ALA A 50 9.84 28.96 13.35
CA ALA A 50 10.39 30.31 13.33
C ALA A 50 9.32 31.39 13.51
N ARG A 51 8.18 31.24 12.81
CA ARG A 51 7.05 32.16 12.97
C ARG A 51 6.54 32.19 14.40
N LYS A 52 6.35 31.02 15.05
CA LYS A 52 5.88 30.94 16.44
C LYS A 52 6.85 31.59 17.41
N ILE A 53 8.15 31.43 17.22
CA ILE A 53 9.19 32.03 18.05
C ILE A 53 9.21 33.54 17.84
N ALA A 54 9.13 34.01 16.58
CA ALA A 54 9.14 35.44 16.23
C ALA A 54 7.89 36.18 16.71
N SER A 55 6.72 35.51 16.75
CA SER A 55 5.48 36.11 17.29
C SER A 55 5.42 36.06 18.82
N GLY A 56 6.40 35.49 19.51
CA GLY A 56 6.41 35.39 20.96
C GLY A 56 5.48 34.29 21.50
N GLU A 57 4.91 33.45 20.65
CA GLU A 57 4.05 32.33 21.08
C GLU A 57 4.83 31.24 21.83
N ALA A 58 6.14 31.10 21.56
CA ALA A 58 7.02 30.16 22.23
C ALA A 58 8.49 30.64 22.15
N GLU A 59 9.29 30.38 23.18
CA GLU A 59 10.74 30.58 23.16
C GLU A 59 11.47 29.42 22.47
N ASN A 60 10.98 28.20 22.71
CA ASN A 60 11.50 26.95 22.16
C ASN A 60 10.36 26.09 21.64
N VAL A 61 10.62 25.31 20.61
CA VAL A 61 9.63 24.41 20.01
C VAL A 61 10.18 23.00 19.91
N SER A 62 9.47 22.03 20.51
CA SER A 62 9.75 20.62 20.31
C SER A 62 8.80 20.04 19.27
N VAL A 63 9.34 19.57 18.16
CA VAL A 63 8.57 18.91 17.11
C VAL A 63 8.48 17.42 17.40
N THR A 64 7.26 16.94 17.63
CA THR A 64 6.95 15.54 17.94
C THR A 64 6.06 14.94 16.86
N GLY A 65 5.92 13.62 16.80
CA GLY A 65 5.02 12.95 15.86
C GLY A 65 3.57 13.45 15.93
N THR A 66 3.09 13.79 17.13
CA THR A 66 1.74 14.33 17.34
C THR A 66 1.57 15.79 16.91
N SER A 67 2.65 16.54 16.84
CA SER A 67 2.61 17.95 16.40
C SER A 67 2.61 18.12 14.88
N LEU A 68 2.93 17.06 14.11
CA LEU A 68 3.11 17.13 12.67
C LEU A 68 1.83 17.56 11.93
N GLU A 69 0.68 17.04 12.30
CA GLU A 69 -0.57 17.41 11.62
C GLU A 69 -0.93 18.89 11.80
N LYS A 70 -0.60 19.47 12.95
CA LYS A 70 -0.77 20.93 13.18
C LYS A 70 0.21 21.75 12.34
N LEU A 71 1.39 21.20 12.07
CA LEU A 71 2.45 21.88 11.32
C LEU A 71 2.37 21.65 9.82
N LEU A 72 1.97 20.48 9.36
CA LEU A 72 2.01 20.09 7.95
C LEU A 72 0.62 19.88 7.32
N GLY A 73 -0.42 19.77 8.15
CA GLY A 73 -1.75 19.34 7.72
C GLY A 73 -1.93 17.84 7.78
N PRO A 74 -3.01 17.29 7.25
CA PRO A 74 -3.27 15.86 7.25
C PRO A 74 -2.17 15.11 6.50
N ARG A 75 -1.92 13.87 6.91
CA ARG A 75 -0.93 13.00 6.24
C ARG A 75 -1.26 12.84 4.77
N MET A 76 -0.28 13.02 3.91
CA MET A 76 -0.40 12.87 2.46
C MET A 76 -0.32 11.39 2.05
N VAL A 77 0.48 10.62 2.77
CA VAL A 77 0.63 9.17 2.60
C VAL A 77 -0.17 8.50 3.70
N LYS A 78 -1.21 7.78 3.34
CA LYS A 78 -1.95 6.94 4.29
C LYS A 78 -1.21 5.61 4.40
N PRO A 79 -1.10 5.03 5.62
CA PRO A 79 -0.62 3.66 5.75
C PRO A 79 -1.49 2.76 4.88
N GLU A 80 -0.89 1.90 4.10
CA GLU A 80 -1.61 0.90 3.34
C GLU A 80 -2.39 0.00 4.30
N PHE A 81 -3.67 -0.15 4.03
CA PHE A 81 -4.50 -1.08 4.79
C PHE A 81 -4.17 -2.50 4.32
N LEU A 82 -3.23 -3.13 5.01
CA LEU A 82 -3.12 -4.59 4.98
C LEU A 82 -4.45 -5.15 5.44
N ASN A 83 -5.05 -6.03 4.65
CA ASN A 83 -6.12 -6.85 5.18
C ASN A 83 -5.49 -7.79 6.22
N ARG A 84 -5.64 -7.43 7.49
CA ARG A 84 -5.11 -8.18 8.64
C ARG A 84 -6.10 -9.22 9.17
N THR A 85 -7.25 -9.31 8.55
CA THR A 85 -8.29 -10.29 8.91
C THR A 85 -8.29 -11.41 7.90
N ASN A 86 -8.59 -12.63 8.37
CA ASN A 86 -8.78 -13.76 7.47
C ASN A 86 -9.97 -13.46 6.55
N ALA A 87 -9.76 -13.57 5.25
CA ALA A 87 -10.78 -13.24 4.26
C ALA A 87 -10.82 -14.30 3.13
N ILE A 88 -12.02 -14.55 2.63
CA ILE A 88 -12.22 -15.45 1.47
C ILE A 88 -12.02 -14.62 0.20
N GLY A 89 -11.23 -15.16 -0.72
CA GLY A 89 -11.00 -14.55 -2.03
C GLY A 89 -10.06 -13.34 -2.01
N ILE A 90 -9.42 -13.04 -0.88
CA ILE A 90 -8.46 -11.94 -0.79
C ILE A 90 -7.10 -12.48 -0.33
N ALA A 91 -6.06 -12.18 -1.09
CA ALA A 91 -4.68 -12.53 -0.74
C ALA A 91 -3.77 -11.32 -0.91
N ASN A 92 -2.89 -11.08 0.08
CA ASN A 92 -1.92 -9.99 0.04
C ASN A 92 -0.68 -10.43 -0.75
N GLY A 93 -0.49 -9.85 -1.93
CA GLY A 93 0.75 -9.93 -2.68
C GLY A 93 1.77 -8.92 -2.22
N LEU A 94 3.00 -9.08 -2.66
CA LEU A 94 4.10 -8.17 -2.40
C LEU A 94 4.59 -7.59 -3.73
N ALA A 95 4.78 -6.29 -3.76
CA ALA A 95 5.35 -5.57 -4.88
C ALA A 95 6.61 -4.82 -4.44
N TRP A 96 7.58 -4.75 -5.34
CA TRP A 96 8.75 -3.88 -5.15
C TRP A 96 8.55 -2.59 -5.95
N THR A 97 8.89 -1.47 -5.32
CA THR A 97 8.85 -0.16 -5.95
C THR A 97 10.18 0.57 -5.73
N SER A 98 10.41 1.65 -6.46
CA SER A 98 11.62 2.48 -6.29
C SER A 98 11.74 3.10 -4.89
N ILE A 99 10.68 3.07 -4.12
CA ILE A 99 10.61 3.65 -2.75
C ILE A 99 10.49 2.60 -1.66
N GLY A 100 10.53 1.32 -2.01
CA GLY A 100 10.48 0.19 -1.06
C GLY A 100 9.46 -0.87 -1.44
N GLY A 101 9.21 -1.80 -0.53
CA GLY A 101 8.19 -2.81 -0.67
C GLY A 101 6.79 -2.24 -0.41
N GLU A 102 5.81 -2.73 -1.18
CA GLU A 102 4.40 -2.42 -1.01
C GLU A 102 3.59 -3.71 -0.99
N THR A 103 2.44 -3.66 -0.38
CA THR A 103 1.48 -4.76 -0.44
C THR A 103 0.49 -4.52 -1.58
N LEU A 104 0.18 -5.58 -2.29
CA LEU A 104 -0.77 -5.58 -3.39
C LEU A 104 -1.86 -6.61 -3.09
N PRO A 105 -2.98 -6.21 -2.49
CA PRO A 105 -4.09 -7.12 -2.30
C PRO A 105 -4.66 -7.54 -3.67
N ILE A 106 -4.93 -8.83 -3.81
CA ILE A 106 -5.64 -9.39 -4.95
C ILE A 106 -6.98 -9.88 -4.43
N GLU A 107 -8.04 -9.43 -5.08
CA GLU A 107 -9.41 -9.77 -4.75
C GLU A 107 -10.00 -10.64 -5.86
N VAL A 108 -10.61 -11.74 -5.50
CA VAL A 108 -11.33 -12.63 -6.42
C VAL A 108 -12.77 -12.77 -5.99
N GLN A 109 -13.68 -12.63 -6.93
CA GLN A 109 -15.11 -12.86 -6.73
C GLN A 109 -15.62 -13.87 -7.73
N VAL A 110 -16.53 -14.73 -7.26
CA VAL A 110 -17.23 -15.72 -8.08
C VAL A 110 -18.66 -15.27 -8.25
N ILE A 111 -19.15 -15.27 -9.48
CA ILE A 111 -20.53 -14.98 -9.83
C ILE A 111 -21.14 -16.28 -10.33
N ASP A 112 -22.03 -16.88 -9.52
CA ASP A 112 -22.71 -18.14 -9.87
C ASP A 112 -23.69 -17.93 -11.03
N ASN A 113 -23.97 -19.01 -11.76
CA ASN A 113 -24.84 -19.02 -12.94
C ASN A 113 -24.33 -18.10 -14.09
N GLY A 114 -23.03 -17.95 -14.19
CA GLY A 114 -22.37 -17.23 -15.28
C GLY A 114 -22.15 -18.08 -16.53
N SER A 115 -21.39 -17.54 -17.45
CA SER A 115 -21.04 -18.16 -18.74
C SER A 115 -19.62 -18.73 -18.79
N GLY A 116 -18.89 -18.74 -17.67
CA GLY A 116 -17.46 -19.08 -17.60
C GLY A 116 -16.56 -17.90 -17.97
N LYS A 117 -17.10 -16.68 -17.97
CA LYS A 117 -16.36 -15.46 -18.29
C LYS A 117 -15.32 -15.14 -17.22
N ILE A 118 -14.14 -14.71 -17.66
CA ILE A 118 -13.10 -14.24 -16.78
C ILE A 118 -12.90 -12.75 -17.04
N THR A 119 -13.05 -11.96 -15.99
CA THR A 119 -12.82 -10.51 -16.02
C THR A 119 -11.64 -10.18 -15.12
N VAL A 120 -10.69 -9.42 -15.64
CA VAL A 120 -9.51 -8.97 -14.91
C VAL A 120 -9.48 -7.44 -14.94
N THR A 121 -9.38 -6.80 -13.77
CA THR A 121 -9.35 -5.34 -13.61
C THR A 121 -8.22 -4.91 -12.68
N GLY A 122 -7.85 -3.62 -12.71
CA GLY A 122 -6.81 -3.06 -11.85
C GLY A 122 -5.51 -2.70 -12.58
N SER A 123 -5.59 -2.41 -13.89
CA SER A 123 -4.42 -1.98 -14.71
C SER A 123 -3.28 -3.00 -14.73
N LEU A 124 -3.62 -4.29 -14.84
CA LEU A 124 -2.64 -5.36 -14.92
C LEU A 124 -1.99 -5.40 -16.30
N GLY A 125 -0.67 -5.50 -16.34
CA GLY A 125 0.10 -5.73 -17.54
C GLY A 125 -0.07 -7.16 -18.10
N ASP A 126 0.55 -7.42 -19.22
CA ASP A 126 0.32 -8.67 -19.96
C ASP A 126 0.89 -9.89 -19.23
N VAL A 127 2.02 -9.75 -18.54
CA VAL A 127 2.61 -10.82 -17.73
C VAL A 127 1.69 -11.21 -16.56
N MET A 128 1.08 -10.23 -15.88
CA MET A 128 0.12 -10.51 -14.81
C MET A 128 -1.19 -11.12 -15.34
N LYS A 129 -1.66 -10.71 -16.51
CA LYS A 129 -2.83 -11.34 -17.16
C LYS A 129 -2.56 -12.79 -17.51
N GLU A 130 -1.37 -13.10 -18.03
CA GLU A 130 -0.93 -14.48 -18.27
C GLU A 130 -0.86 -15.28 -16.98
N SER A 131 -0.29 -14.70 -15.91
CA SER A 131 -0.28 -15.31 -14.58
C SER A 131 -1.69 -15.61 -14.05
N ALA A 132 -2.66 -14.72 -14.31
CA ALA A 132 -4.06 -14.97 -13.94
C ALA A 132 -4.67 -16.14 -14.71
N GLN A 133 -4.38 -16.28 -16.02
CA GLN A 133 -4.82 -17.43 -16.82
C GLN A 133 -4.21 -18.75 -16.31
N LEU A 134 -2.92 -18.72 -15.96
CA LEU A 134 -2.24 -19.88 -15.38
C LEU A 134 -2.84 -20.27 -14.02
N ALA A 135 -3.14 -19.28 -13.16
CA ALA A 135 -3.79 -19.52 -11.88
C ALA A 135 -5.15 -20.19 -12.02
N ILE A 136 -5.96 -19.75 -13.00
CA ILE A 136 -7.27 -20.35 -13.30
C ILE A 136 -7.12 -21.76 -13.83
N THR A 137 -6.16 -21.99 -14.71
CA THR A 137 -5.87 -23.32 -15.24
C THR A 137 -5.43 -24.27 -14.12
N TYR A 138 -4.56 -23.81 -13.24
CA TYR A 138 -4.11 -24.57 -12.07
C TYR A 138 -5.29 -24.94 -11.15
N ALA A 139 -6.13 -23.97 -10.81
CA ALA A 139 -7.30 -24.21 -9.97
C ALA A 139 -8.29 -25.22 -10.61
N ARG A 140 -8.44 -25.19 -11.93
CA ARG A 140 -9.29 -26.16 -12.66
C ARG A 140 -8.71 -27.58 -12.62
N VAL A 141 -7.41 -27.72 -12.83
CA VAL A 141 -6.74 -29.04 -12.83
C VAL A 141 -6.77 -29.66 -11.45
N HIS A 142 -6.56 -28.87 -10.40
CA HIS A 142 -6.47 -29.34 -9.03
C HIS A 142 -7.76 -29.14 -8.22
N ALA A 143 -8.90 -28.86 -8.88
CA ALA A 143 -10.18 -28.57 -8.22
C ALA A 143 -10.57 -29.61 -7.17
N ALA A 144 -10.43 -30.89 -7.47
CA ALA A 144 -10.76 -31.99 -6.55
C ALA A 144 -9.90 -31.99 -5.27
N GLU A 145 -8.62 -31.63 -5.38
CA GLU A 145 -7.70 -31.57 -4.24
C GLU A 145 -8.08 -30.49 -3.23
N TYR A 146 -8.68 -29.38 -3.72
CA TYR A 146 -9.12 -28.25 -2.92
C TYR A 146 -10.60 -28.29 -2.55
N GLY A 147 -11.31 -29.39 -2.87
CA GLY A 147 -12.73 -29.50 -2.61
C GLY A 147 -13.61 -28.55 -3.43
N ILE A 148 -13.13 -28.12 -4.59
CA ILE A 148 -13.83 -27.22 -5.50
C ILE A 148 -14.71 -28.04 -6.44
N ASP A 149 -16.00 -27.67 -6.53
CA ASP A 149 -16.94 -28.29 -7.47
C ASP A 149 -16.60 -27.89 -8.92
N SER A 150 -16.13 -28.88 -9.70
CA SER A 150 -15.74 -28.69 -11.10
C SER A 150 -16.92 -28.28 -11.99
N GLU A 151 -18.14 -28.70 -11.70
CA GLU A 151 -19.32 -28.31 -12.48
C GLU A 151 -19.73 -26.85 -12.19
N ARG A 152 -19.63 -26.43 -10.92
CA ARG A 152 -19.82 -25.02 -10.54
C ARG A 152 -18.77 -24.14 -11.23
N LEU A 153 -17.52 -24.57 -11.26
CA LEU A 153 -16.41 -23.83 -11.86
C LEU A 153 -16.59 -23.60 -13.37
N LYS A 154 -17.29 -24.51 -14.08
CA LYS A 154 -17.61 -24.33 -15.50
C LYS A 154 -18.74 -23.31 -15.74
N LYS A 155 -19.60 -23.11 -14.74
CA LYS A 155 -20.83 -22.31 -14.84
C LYS A 155 -20.76 -21.01 -14.03
N CYS A 156 -19.60 -20.61 -13.52
CA CYS A 156 -19.42 -19.34 -12.82
C CYS A 156 -18.57 -18.38 -13.64
N ASP A 157 -18.84 -17.09 -13.50
CA ASP A 157 -17.94 -16.06 -13.95
C ASP A 157 -16.97 -15.71 -12.82
N LEU A 158 -15.74 -15.36 -13.20
CA LEU A 158 -14.68 -15.00 -12.27
C LEU A 158 -14.28 -13.54 -12.49
N HIS A 159 -14.23 -12.76 -11.43
CA HIS A 159 -13.71 -11.41 -11.46
C HIS A 159 -12.46 -11.33 -10.56
N ILE A 160 -11.32 -11.03 -11.17
CA ILE A 160 -10.04 -10.81 -10.49
C ILE A 160 -9.78 -9.32 -10.51
N HIS A 161 -9.57 -8.73 -9.34
CA HIS A 161 -9.31 -7.31 -9.19
C HIS A 161 -8.02 -7.08 -8.39
N ALA A 162 -7.15 -6.19 -8.90
CA ALA A 162 -6.05 -5.61 -8.14
C ALA A 162 -6.36 -4.14 -7.90
N PRO A 163 -6.66 -3.71 -6.66
CA PRO A 163 -6.94 -2.32 -6.33
C PRO A 163 -5.86 -1.33 -6.82
N GLU A 164 -6.15 -0.04 -6.77
CA GLU A 164 -5.27 1.04 -7.26
C GLU A 164 -5.02 1.01 -8.78
N GLY A 165 -6.10 0.95 -9.54
CA GLY A 165 -6.06 0.89 -11.01
C GLY A 165 -5.34 2.04 -11.71
N ALA A 166 -5.03 3.13 -11.02
CA ALA A 166 -4.26 4.25 -11.57
C ALA A 166 -2.76 3.95 -11.75
N VAL A 167 -2.25 2.92 -11.06
CA VAL A 167 -0.84 2.50 -11.16
C VAL A 167 -0.75 1.22 -11.99
N PRO A 168 -0.07 1.23 -13.14
CA PRO A 168 0.18 0.01 -13.90
C PRO A 168 0.96 -1.01 -13.08
N LYS A 169 0.51 -2.26 -13.08
CA LYS A 169 1.12 -3.36 -12.34
C LYS A 169 1.48 -4.47 -13.31
N ASP A 170 2.73 -4.89 -13.29
CA ASP A 170 3.17 -6.04 -14.07
C ASP A 170 4.29 -6.80 -13.38
N GLY A 171 4.35 -8.11 -13.59
CA GLY A 171 5.40 -8.95 -13.06
C GLY A 171 4.99 -10.41 -12.86
N PRO A 172 5.93 -11.35 -12.92
CA PRO A 172 5.66 -12.80 -12.85
C PRO A 172 5.38 -13.31 -11.43
N SER A 173 5.75 -12.56 -10.39
CA SER A 173 5.66 -13.00 -8.98
C SER A 173 4.23 -13.05 -8.43
N ALA A 174 3.27 -12.41 -9.10
CA ALA A 174 1.88 -12.36 -8.64
C ALA A 174 1.13 -13.71 -8.78
N GLY A 175 1.67 -14.67 -9.53
CA GLY A 175 1.00 -15.95 -9.80
C GLY A 175 0.56 -16.71 -8.56
N VAL A 176 1.42 -16.79 -7.53
CA VAL A 176 1.08 -17.47 -6.27
C VAL A 176 -0.04 -16.75 -5.52
N THR A 177 -0.03 -15.43 -5.47
CA THR A 177 -1.08 -14.64 -4.82
C THR A 177 -2.41 -14.78 -5.54
N LEU A 178 -2.40 -14.70 -6.87
CA LEU A 178 -3.57 -14.92 -7.73
C LEU A 178 -4.17 -16.32 -7.51
N THR A 179 -3.34 -17.35 -7.51
CA THR A 179 -3.75 -18.72 -7.28
C THR A 179 -4.35 -18.90 -5.89
N THR A 180 -3.71 -18.34 -4.87
CA THR A 180 -4.19 -18.42 -3.47
C THR A 180 -5.55 -17.74 -3.31
N ALA A 181 -5.72 -16.50 -3.82
CA ALA A 181 -7.00 -15.79 -3.77
C ALA A 181 -8.10 -16.54 -4.52
N LEU A 182 -7.77 -17.10 -5.68
CA LEU A 182 -8.71 -17.84 -6.51
C LEU A 182 -9.18 -19.15 -5.83
N ILE A 183 -8.24 -19.96 -5.34
CA ILE A 183 -8.56 -21.20 -4.62
C ILE A 183 -9.38 -20.90 -3.37
N SER A 184 -9.00 -19.86 -2.60
CA SER A 184 -9.75 -19.41 -1.43
C SER A 184 -11.20 -19.06 -1.79
N CYS A 185 -11.39 -18.28 -2.84
CA CYS A 185 -12.74 -17.86 -3.27
C CYS A 185 -13.62 -19.06 -3.71
N LEU A 186 -13.03 -19.99 -4.45
CA LEU A 186 -13.72 -21.15 -4.98
C LEU A 186 -14.02 -22.22 -3.92
N SER A 187 -13.09 -22.44 -2.98
CA SER A 187 -13.22 -23.44 -1.90
C SER A 187 -13.98 -22.91 -0.67
N GLY A 188 -14.13 -21.59 -0.54
CA GLY A 188 -14.67 -20.95 0.66
C GLY A 188 -13.75 -20.97 1.87
N ILE A 189 -12.46 -21.32 1.69
CA ILE A 189 -11.45 -21.35 2.76
C ILE A 189 -10.79 -19.98 2.84
N PRO A 190 -10.81 -19.31 4.00
CA PRO A 190 -10.22 -17.99 4.12
C PRO A 190 -8.70 -18.01 4.04
N VAL A 191 -8.12 -17.01 3.39
CA VAL A 191 -6.68 -16.73 3.43
C VAL A 191 -6.37 -16.03 4.75
N ARG A 192 -5.22 -16.37 5.33
CA ARG A 192 -4.72 -15.67 6.51
C ARG A 192 -4.34 -14.23 6.16
N GLY A 193 -4.85 -13.28 6.97
CA GLY A 193 -4.55 -11.85 6.85
C GLY A 193 -3.21 -11.42 7.46
#